data_aecb4450d5764b726cdbce8b567ab679
#
_entry.id   aecb4450d5764b726cdbce8b567ab679
#
_cell.length_a   1.000
_cell.length_b   1.000
_cell.length_c   1.000
_cell.angle_alpha   90.00
_cell.angle_beta   90.00
_cell.angle_gamma   90.00
#
_symmetry.space_group_name_H-M   'P 1'
#
loop_
_entity.id
_entity.type
_entity.pdbx_description
1 polymer ?
#
loop_
_entity_poly.entity_id
_entity_poly.type
_entity_poly.pdbx_seq_one_letter_code
_entity_poly.pdbx_strand_id
1 'polypeptide(L)'
;EAAAGPTGDAAGTWSWDGADDMKLNGYNGGAITAAGKLNIAYEGTNTVETEPDYTGAAIKAKDGTNQKAELNITSSNSSDELNVTAEADAIKSTGDLSISGPGTVNTTSTTSDGIEAKGDLSITGSGTVNATGGTEGIQSKGKTTIDSSGAVIARGGEGYGIAAGSDLIVKGGGKVEASSNEDVAIWAKTNIDVSGGSQVKASSIEKAAIWADGNIDISGGSQVEASSQEDLAVDAEGSLTVANASLNASGVE
;
A
#
# COMPACT_ATOMS: atom_id res chain seq x y z
N GLU A 1 -17.60 7.04 -21.03
CA GLU A 1 -16.40 7.11 -21.88
C GLU A 1 -15.63 5.83 -21.70
N ALA A 2 -15.23 5.20 -22.81
CA ALA A 2 -14.46 3.96 -22.77
C ALA A 2 -13.13 4.18 -22.03
N ALA A 3 -12.77 3.23 -21.19
CA ALA A 3 -11.47 3.20 -20.56
C ALA A 3 -10.38 3.32 -21.65
N ALA A 4 -9.41 4.21 -21.45
CA ALA A 4 -8.23 4.21 -22.27
C ALA A 4 -7.43 2.95 -21.93
N GLY A 5 -7.20 2.09 -22.89
CA GLY A 5 -6.31 0.94 -22.73
C GLY A 5 -4.87 1.40 -22.40
N PRO A 6 -3.95 0.43 -22.27
CA PRO A 6 -2.55 0.75 -22.00
C PRO A 6 -1.98 1.70 -23.05
N THR A 7 -1.21 2.68 -22.61
CA THR A 7 -0.50 3.61 -23.49
C THR A 7 0.88 3.06 -23.83
N GLY A 8 1.31 3.17 -25.07
CA GLY A 8 2.60 2.67 -25.55
C GLY A 8 2.54 1.26 -26.16
N ASP A 9 3.70 0.77 -26.63
CA ASP A 9 3.85 -0.57 -27.21
C ASP A 9 4.00 -1.60 -26.07
N ALA A 10 2.95 -2.37 -25.80
CA ALA A 10 2.96 -3.41 -24.78
C ALA A 10 3.42 -4.76 -25.36
N ALA A 11 4.36 -5.40 -24.68
CA ALA A 11 4.69 -6.79 -24.93
C ALA A 11 3.87 -7.72 -23.98
N GLY A 12 3.78 -9.00 -24.34
CA GLY A 12 2.96 -9.97 -23.60
C GLY A 12 1.49 -9.93 -24.03
N THR A 13 0.65 -10.61 -23.28
CA THR A 13 -0.78 -10.67 -23.53
C THR A 13 -1.56 -9.85 -22.50
N TRP A 14 -2.51 -9.10 -22.97
CA TRP A 14 -3.49 -8.43 -22.14
C TRP A 14 -4.86 -8.48 -22.80
N SER A 15 -5.91 -8.41 -22.04
CA SER A 15 -7.27 -8.32 -22.55
C SER A 15 -8.10 -7.39 -21.68
N TRP A 16 -9.03 -6.70 -22.33
CA TRP A 16 -10.01 -5.80 -21.74
C TRP A 16 -11.40 -6.25 -22.16
N ASP A 17 -12.32 -6.40 -21.24
CA ASP A 17 -13.70 -6.84 -21.55
C ASP A 17 -14.60 -5.73 -22.13
N GLY A 18 -14.10 -4.49 -22.17
CA GLY A 18 -14.82 -3.32 -22.64
C GLY A 18 -15.63 -2.60 -21.55
N ALA A 19 -15.54 -3.07 -20.29
CA ALA A 19 -16.21 -2.50 -19.13
C ALA A 19 -15.19 -2.19 -18.01
N ASP A 20 -14.97 -3.11 -17.09
CA ASP A 20 -14.17 -2.89 -15.89
C ASP A 20 -13.02 -3.89 -15.71
N ASP A 21 -13.02 -5.03 -16.43
CA ASP A 21 -12.11 -6.14 -16.18
C ASP A 21 -10.94 -6.18 -17.17
N MET A 22 -9.74 -6.15 -16.63
CA MET A 22 -8.47 -6.27 -17.37
C MET A 22 -7.69 -7.49 -16.89
N LYS A 23 -7.16 -8.27 -17.84
CA LYS A 23 -6.22 -9.35 -17.55
C LYS A 23 -4.86 -9.02 -18.12
N LEU A 24 -3.82 -9.28 -17.33
CA LEU A 24 -2.41 -9.14 -17.72
C LEU A 24 -1.74 -10.50 -17.63
N ASN A 25 -0.98 -10.89 -18.67
CA ASN A 25 -0.18 -12.10 -18.65
C ASN A 25 1.13 -11.86 -19.43
N GLY A 26 2.21 -11.64 -18.68
CA GLY A 26 3.49 -11.23 -19.25
C GLY A 26 3.45 -9.83 -19.88
N TYR A 27 2.55 -8.95 -19.38
CA TYR A 27 2.47 -7.57 -19.86
C TYR A 27 3.79 -6.83 -19.59
N ASN A 28 4.27 -6.11 -20.58
CA ASN A 28 5.38 -5.19 -20.44
C ASN A 28 5.05 -3.92 -21.25
N GLY A 29 4.70 -2.84 -20.58
CA GLY A 29 4.23 -1.65 -21.28
C GLY A 29 4.01 -0.46 -20.36
N GLY A 30 3.48 0.61 -20.95
CA GLY A 30 3.24 1.90 -20.30
C GLY A 30 2.03 1.93 -19.37
N ALA A 31 1.65 3.13 -19.00
CA ALA A 31 0.59 3.38 -18.02
C ALA A 31 -0.77 2.76 -18.38
N ILE A 32 -1.47 2.28 -17.36
CA ILE A 32 -2.84 1.76 -17.44
C ILE A 32 -3.77 2.74 -16.72
N THR A 33 -4.69 3.37 -17.44
CA THR A 33 -5.65 4.31 -16.86
C THR A 33 -7.07 3.94 -17.25
N ALA A 34 -7.97 3.88 -16.27
CA ALA A 34 -9.39 3.71 -16.47
C ALA A 34 -10.16 4.94 -16.00
N ALA A 35 -11.22 5.30 -16.76
CA ALA A 35 -12.19 6.33 -16.40
C ALA A 35 -13.39 5.66 -15.70
N GLY A 36 -13.21 5.24 -14.45
CA GLY A 36 -14.19 4.48 -13.68
C GLY A 36 -13.53 3.36 -12.89
N LYS A 37 -14.30 2.36 -12.52
CA LYS A 37 -13.81 1.16 -11.85
C LYS A 37 -12.82 0.41 -12.73
N LEU A 38 -11.81 -0.20 -12.12
CA LEU A 38 -10.83 -1.04 -12.79
C LEU A 38 -10.52 -2.27 -11.95
N ASN A 39 -10.71 -3.44 -12.53
CA ASN A 39 -10.29 -4.71 -11.95
C ASN A 39 -9.12 -5.25 -12.79
N ILE A 40 -7.98 -5.45 -12.18
CA ILE A 40 -6.80 -6.05 -12.82
C ILE A 40 -6.58 -7.44 -12.24
N ALA A 41 -6.69 -8.47 -13.08
CA ALA A 41 -6.20 -9.80 -12.76
C ALA A 41 -4.87 -10.03 -13.48
N TYR A 42 -3.81 -10.37 -12.76
CA TYR A 42 -2.49 -10.61 -13.35
C TYR A 42 -2.01 -12.04 -13.14
N GLU A 43 -1.35 -12.58 -14.17
CA GLU A 43 -0.73 -13.90 -14.21
C GLU A 43 0.69 -13.76 -14.76
N GLY A 44 1.63 -14.59 -14.26
CA GLY A 44 3.04 -14.50 -14.63
C GLY A 44 3.68 -13.17 -14.21
N THR A 45 4.79 -12.81 -14.85
CA THR A 45 5.53 -11.56 -14.55
C THR A 45 5.05 -10.43 -15.45
N ASN A 46 4.54 -9.37 -14.85
CA ASN A 46 4.02 -8.18 -15.54
C ASN A 46 4.80 -6.94 -15.12
N THR A 47 5.05 -6.04 -16.05
CA THR A 47 5.71 -4.76 -15.82
C THR A 47 4.89 -3.62 -16.40
N VAL A 48 4.60 -2.63 -15.57
CA VAL A 48 3.98 -1.37 -15.94
C VAL A 48 4.96 -0.25 -15.59
N GLU A 49 5.51 0.40 -16.59
CA GLU A 49 6.50 1.46 -16.42
C GLU A 49 6.10 2.70 -17.20
N THR A 50 6.17 3.86 -16.57
CA THR A 50 5.85 5.12 -17.25
C THR A 50 7.08 5.67 -17.96
N GLU A 51 6.84 6.34 -19.09
CA GLU A 51 7.89 7.14 -19.73
C GLU A 51 8.37 8.26 -18.79
N PRO A 52 9.65 8.71 -18.90
CA PRO A 52 10.25 9.65 -17.97
C PRO A 52 9.51 10.98 -17.79
N ASP A 53 8.79 11.45 -18.80
CA ASP A 53 8.04 12.72 -18.76
C ASP A 53 6.54 12.53 -18.44
N TYR A 54 6.11 11.31 -18.11
CA TYR A 54 4.72 11.04 -17.80
C TYR A 54 4.39 11.43 -16.36
N THR A 55 3.56 12.44 -16.19
CA THR A 55 3.21 13.02 -14.88
C THR A 55 2.03 12.34 -14.19
N GLY A 56 1.48 11.29 -14.77
CA GLY A 56 0.38 10.51 -14.19
C GLY A 56 0.85 9.28 -13.42
N ALA A 57 -0.06 8.64 -12.70
CA ALA A 57 0.20 7.34 -12.08
C ALA A 57 0.33 6.23 -13.13
N ALA A 58 1.19 5.22 -12.87
CA ALA A 58 1.37 4.11 -13.80
C ALA A 58 0.11 3.23 -13.89
N ILE A 59 -0.54 2.92 -12.77
CA ILE A 59 -1.86 2.29 -12.76
C ILE A 59 -2.84 3.23 -12.07
N LYS A 60 -3.93 3.61 -12.76
CA LYS A 60 -4.89 4.58 -12.25
C LYS A 60 -6.34 4.23 -12.55
N ALA A 61 -7.16 4.17 -11.52
CA ALA A 61 -8.61 4.26 -11.63
C ALA A 61 -9.07 5.66 -11.19
N LYS A 62 -9.73 6.39 -12.09
CA LYS A 62 -10.27 7.72 -11.78
C LYS A 62 -11.65 7.91 -12.42
N ASP A 63 -12.54 8.61 -11.76
CA ASP A 63 -13.76 9.09 -12.38
C ASP A 63 -13.56 10.53 -12.90
N GLY A 64 -14.11 10.80 -14.09
CA GLY A 64 -14.09 12.11 -14.73
C GLY A 64 -14.96 13.18 -14.06
N THR A 65 -15.81 12.80 -13.09
CA THR A 65 -16.90 13.61 -12.52
C THR A 65 -16.86 13.77 -11.00
N ASN A 66 -15.72 13.62 -10.32
CA ASN A 66 -15.58 13.64 -8.86
C ASN A 66 -16.23 12.46 -8.12
N GLN A 67 -16.54 11.37 -8.78
CA GLN A 67 -16.96 10.14 -8.11
C GLN A 67 -15.73 9.28 -7.78
N LYS A 68 -15.89 8.43 -6.78
CA LYS A 68 -14.82 7.53 -6.32
C LYS A 68 -14.72 6.33 -7.26
N ALA A 69 -13.65 6.21 -8.02
CA ALA A 69 -13.37 5.03 -8.84
C ALA A 69 -12.62 3.99 -8.01
N GLU A 70 -13.13 2.77 -7.98
CA GLU A 70 -12.50 1.63 -7.30
C GLU A 70 -11.40 1.01 -8.17
N LEU A 71 -10.33 0.56 -7.53
CA LEU A 71 -9.28 -0.25 -8.16
C LEU A 71 -9.11 -1.56 -7.41
N ASN A 72 -9.25 -2.67 -8.12
CA ASN A 72 -9.02 -4.01 -7.58
C ASN A 72 -7.88 -4.69 -8.34
N ILE A 73 -6.88 -5.19 -7.62
CA ILE A 73 -5.71 -5.88 -8.18
C ILE A 73 -5.67 -7.28 -7.57
N THR A 74 -5.68 -8.32 -8.40
CA THR A 74 -5.76 -9.70 -7.95
C THR A 74 -4.78 -10.61 -8.68
N SER A 75 -4.23 -11.60 -7.96
CA SER A 75 -3.46 -12.72 -8.51
C SER A 75 -4.08 -14.06 -8.15
N SER A 76 -3.77 -15.10 -8.91
CA SER A 76 -4.25 -16.47 -8.67
C SER A 76 -3.16 -17.39 -8.15
N ASN A 77 -1.87 -17.10 -8.46
CA ASN A 77 -0.74 -17.96 -8.10
C ASN A 77 0.33 -17.17 -7.33
N SER A 78 1.08 -17.87 -6.50
CA SER A 78 2.18 -17.28 -5.74
C SER A 78 3.40 -16.90 -6.59
N SER A 79 3.47 -17.40 -7.82
CA SER A 79 4.49 -17.03 -8.82
C SER A 79 4.12 -15.81 -9.66
N ASP A 80 2.89 -15.30 -9.51
CA ASP A 80 2.46 -14.11 -10.25
C ASP A 80 3.12 -12.86 -9.68
N GLU A 81 3.55 -11.97 -10.56
CA GLU A 81 4.27 -10.75 -10.19
C GLU A 81 3.77 -9.55 -11.00
N LEU A 82 3.53 -8.45 -10.33
CA LEU A 82 3.19 -7.17 -10.93
C LEU A 82 4.19 -6.11 -10.45
N ASN A 83 5.03 -5.65 -11.37
CA ASN A 83 6.03 -4.62 -11.16
C ASN A 83 5.52 -3.30 -11.73
N VAL A 84 5.44 -2.26 -10.92
CA VAL A 84 4.89 -0.96 -11.29
C VAL A 84 5.88 0.14 -10.93
N THR A 85 6.35 0.88 -11.93
CA THR A 85 7.32 1.97 -11.74
C THR A 85 6.79 3.26 -12.37
N ALA A 86 6.88 4.35 -11.63
CA ALA A 86 6.48 5.68 -12.09
C ALA A 86 7.35 6.79 -11.46
N GLU A 87 7.35 7.96 -12.09
CA GLU A 87 7.83 9.18 -11.45
C GLU A 87 6.80 9.69 -10.43
N ALA A 88 5.53 9.79 -10.83
CA ALA A 88 4.39 10.07 -9.94
C ALA A 88 3.96 8.82 -9.15
N ASP A 89 2.71 8.75 -8.68
CA ASP A 89 2.22 7.57 -7.96
C ASP A 89 2.39 6.29 -8.82
N ALA A 90 2.87 5.21 -8.24
CA ALA A 90 2.92 3.97 -9.02
C ALA A 90 1.50 3.38 -9.17
N ILE A 91 0.73 3.23 -8.10
CA ILE A 91 -0.67 2.79 -8.13
C ILE A 91 -1.55 3.82 -7.45
N LYS A 92 -2.62 4.26 -8.13
CA LYS A 92 -3.56 5.26 -7.62
C LYS A 92 -5.02 4.94 -7.87
N SER A 93 -5.85 5.02 -6.83
CA SER A 93 -7.29 5.01 -6.92
C SER A 93 -7.90 6.32 -6.43
N THR A 94 -8.89 6.89 -7.12
CA THR A 94 -9.66 8.02 -6.61
C THR A 94 -10.78 7.61 -5.65
N GLY A 95 -11.04 6.32 -5.49
CA GLY A 95 -11.91 5.69 -4.50
C GLY A 95 -11.12 4.66 -3.69
N ASP A 96 -11.79 3.55 -3.43
CA ASP A 96 -11.20 2.46 -2.66
C ASP A 96 -10.20 1.65 -3.51
N LEU A 97 -9.20 1.07 -2.85
CA LEU A 97 -8.21 0.21 -3.47
C LEU A 97 -8.15 -1.14 -2.76
N SER A 98 -8.20 -2.21 -3.52
CA SER A 98 -8.02 -3.57 -3.00
C SER A 98 -6.86 -4.26 -3.72
N ILE A 99 -5.97 -4.88 -2.96
CA ILE A 99 -4.91 -5.77 -3.46
C ILE A 99 -5.09 -7.13 -2.79
N SER A 100 -5.22 -8.19 -3.58
CA SER A 100 -5.51 -9.51 -3.04
C SER A 100 -4.86 -10.64 -3.83
N GLY A 101 -4.75 -11.80 -3.18
CA GLY A 101 -4.21 -13.01 -3.78
C GLY A 101 -2.84 -13.42 -3.23
N PRO A 102 -2.25 -14.49 -3.77
CA PRO A 102 -0.99 -15.04 -3.31
C PRO A 102 0.26 -14.49 -4.03
N GLY A 103 0.11 -13.71 -5.10
CA GLY A 103 1.22 -13.18 -5.90
C GLY A 103 1.94 -11.99 -5.26
N THR A 104 2.88 -11.42 -5.99
CA THR A 104 3.67 -10.28 -5.54
C THR A 104 3.28 -9.01 -6.31
N VAL A 105 3.12 -7.90 -5.59
CA VAL A 105 2.97 -6.55 -6.14
C VAL A 105 4.16 -5.72 -5.68
N ASN A 106 4.97 -5.25 -6.61
CA ASN A 106 6.09 -4.34 -6.37
C ASN A 106 5.77 -2.98 -6.96
N THR A 107 5.80 -1.94 -6.15
CA THR A 107 5.59 -0.57 -6.62
C THR A 107 6.78 0.32 -6.26
N THR A 108 7.15 1.18 -7.20
CA THR A 108 8.19 2.19 -7.00
C THR A 108 7.73 3.51 -7.60
N SER A 109 7.66 4.52 -6.78
CA SER A 109 7.50 5.91 -7.18
C SER A 109 8.75 6.70 -6.78
N THR A 110 9.23 7.60 -7.64
CA THR A 110 10.42 8.40 -7.34
C THR A 110 10.10 9.72 -6.66
N THR A 111 8.92 10.29 -6.88
CA THR A 111 8.56 11.63 -6.36
C THR A 111 7.22 11.68 -5.60
N SER A 112 6.45 10.59 -5.62
CA SER A 112 5.12 10.53 -5.00
C SER A 112 4.94 9.22 -4.26
N ASP A 113 3.70 8.69 -4.17
CA ASP A 113 3.39 7.53 -3.36
C ASP A 113 3.61 6.22 -4.14
N GLY A 114 4.12 5.20 -3.47
CA GLY A 114 4.14 3.86 -4.04
C GLY A 114 2.71 3.35 -4.31
N ILE A 115 1.80 3.52 -3.34
CA ILE A 115 0.39 3.15 -3.45
C ILE A 115 -0.46 4.25 -2.81
N GLU A 116 -1.39 4.85 -3.56
CA GLU A 116 -2.36 5.83 -3.06
C GLU A 116 -3.82 5.39 -3.27
N ALA A 117 -4.61 5.35 -2.18
CA ALA A 117 -6.05 5.26 -2.21
C ALA A 117 -6.68 6.55 -1.67
N LYS A 118 -7.54 7.21 -2.45
CA LYS A 118 -8.30 8.36 -1.94
C LYS A 118 -9.51 7.93 -1.08
N GLY A 119 -9.87 6.66 -1.07
CA GLY A 119 -10.82 6.00 -0.18
C GLY A 119 -10.13 5.07 0.80
N ASP A 120 -10.76 3.94 1.08
CA ASP A 120 -10.22 2.87 1.92
C ASP A 120 -9.22 2.01 1.14
N LEU A 121 -8.22 1.48 1.84
CA LEU A 121 -7.26 0.52 1.31
C LEU A 121 -7.43 -0.84 1.99
N SER A 122 -7.49 -1.90 1.20
CA SER A 122 -7.53 -3.28 1.68
C SER A 122 -6.42 -4.11 1.04
N ILE A 123 -5.56 -4.72 1.85
CA ILE A 123 -4.55 -5.70 1.40
C ILE A 123 -4.88 -7.03 2.06
N THR A 124 -5.15 -8.07 1.24
CA THR A 124 -5.60 -9.37 1.73
C THR A 124 -4.90 -10.53 1.02
N GLY A 125 -4.95 -11.71 1.62
CA GLY A 125 -4.38 -12.94 1.03
C GLY A 125 -3.04 -13.34 1.62
N SER A 126 -2.26 -14.10 0.88
CA SER A 126 -0.96 -14.63 1.33
C SER A 126 0.23 -14.09 0.52
N GLY A 127 -0.04 -13.17 -0.39
CA GLY A 127 0.98 -12.58 -1.27
C GLY A 127 1.88 -11.55 -0.58
N THR A 128 2.75 -10.95 -1.37
CA THR A 128 3.66 -9.90 -0.93
C THR A 128 3.33 -8.59 -1.60
N VAL A 129 3.28 -7.50 -0.83
CA VAL A 129 3.18 -6.14 -1.35
C VAL A 129 4.41 -5.37 -0.91
N ASN A 130 5.24 -4.93 -1.85
CA ASN A 130 6.38 -4.07 -1.64
C ASN A 130 6.07 -2.70 -2.24
N ALA A 131 5.97 -1.68 -1.41
CA ALA A 131 5.65 -0.32 -1.85
C ALA A 131 6.75 0.65 -1.43
N THR A 132 7.35 1.32 -2.40
CA THR A 132 8.34 2.36 -2.18
C THR A 132 7.86 3.65 -2.82
N GLY A 133 7.79 4.71 -2.05
CA GLY A 133 7.45 6.06 -2.51
C GLY A 133 8.58 7.05 -2.25
N GLY A 134 8.70 8.04 -3.10
CA GLY A 134 9.50 9.23 -2.81
C GLY A 134 8.90 10.01 -1.63
N THR A 135 7.58 10.06 -1.57
CA THR A 135 6.83 10.52 -0.39
C THR A 135 6.40 9.32 0.46
N GLU A 136 5.16 8.85 0.36
CA GLU A 136 4.67 7.74 1.15
C GLU A 136 4.88 6.38 0.45
N GLY A 137 5.23 5.35 1.22
CA GLY A 137 5.21 3.98 0.69
C GLY A 137 3.78 3.57 0.35
N ILE A 138 2.87 3.68 1.32
CA ILE A 138 1.45 3.39 1.20
C ILE A 138 0.64 4.51 1.86
N GLN A 139 -0.31 5.09 1.13
CA GLN A 139 -1.24 6.09 1.65
C GLN A 139 -2.70 5.72 1.38
N SER A 140 -3.56 5.83 2.39
CA SER A 140 -5.00 5.92 2.21
C SER A 140 -5.55 7.21 2.83
N LYS A 141 -6.59 7.78 2.23
CA LYS A 141 -7.32 8.90 2.87
C LYS A 141 -8.48 8.41 3.75
N GLY A 142 -8.84 7.15 3.65
CA GLY A 142 -9.77 6.43 4.50
C GLY A 142 -9.06 5.47 5.46
N LYS A 143 -9.70 4.35 5.72
CA LYS A 143 -9.19 3.27 6.55
C LYS A 143 -8.20 2.40 5.76
N THR A 144 -7.12 1.98 6.39
CA THR A 144 -6.24 0.93 5.86
C THR A 144 -6.46 -0.39 6.63
N THR A 145 -6.77 -1.46 5.90
CA THR A 145 -6.88 -2.81 6.45
C THR A 145 -5.86 -3.73 5.78
N ILE A 146 -4.97 -4.30 6.57
CA ILE A 146 -4.03 -5.35 6.17
C ILE A 146 -4.47 -6.64 6.87
N ASP A 147 -5.25 -7.47 6.16
CA ASP A 147 -5.73 -8.79 6.62
C ASP A 147 -5.02 -9.86 5.78
N SER A 148 -3.75 -10.03 6.05
CA SER A 148 -2.86 -10.83 5.22
C SER A 148 -2.04 -11.81 6.06
N SER A 149 -1.83 -13.00 5.53
CA SER A 149 -0.84 -13.95 6.05
C SER A 149 0.53 -13.85 5.35
N GLY A 150 0.64 -13.00 4.33
CA GLY A 150 1.86 -12.71 3.60
C GLY A 150 2.65 -11.54 4.18
N ALA A 151 3.35 -10.82 3.33
CA ALA A 151 4.18 -9.68 3.73
C ALA A 151 3.71 -8.37 3.10
N VAL A 152 3.70 -7.29 3.87
CA VAL A 152 3.53 -5.91 3.38
C VAL A 152 4.74 -5.11 3.81
N ILE A 153 5.47 -4.56 2.86
CA ILE A 153 6.69 -3.79 3.09
C ILE A 153 6.49 -2.41 2.46
N ALA A 154 6.47 -1.37 3.29
CA ALA A 154 6.20 -0.01 2.86
C ALA A 154 7.36 0.92 3.25
N ARG A 155 7.88 1.66 2.29
CA ARG A 155 9.00 2.60 2.49
C ARG A 155 8.61 3.97 1.97
N GLY A 156 8.56 4.95 2.86
CA GLY A 156 8.47 6.36 2.53
C GLY A 156 9.86 6.99 2.48
N GLY A 157 10.07 7.89 1.54
CA GLY A 157 11.27 8.71 1.47
C GLY A 157 11.14 9.92 2.40
N GLU A 158 10.44 10.94 1.95
CA GLU A 158 10.17 12.17 2.70
C GLU A 158 8.93 12.06 3.62
N GLY A 159 7.99 11.16 3.32
CA GLY A 159 6.75 10.96 4.06
C GLY A 159 6.70 9.61 4.77
N TYR A 160 5.49 9.17 5.07
CA TYR A 160 5.22 7.97 5.86
C TYR A 160 5.60 6.67 5.15
N GLY A 161 6.01 5.64 5.91
CA GLY A 161 6.00 4.28 5.40
C GLY A 161 4.57 3.84 5.08
N ILE A 162 3.65 3.90 6.08
CA ILE A 162 2.22 3.66 5.93
C ILE A 162 1.45 4.82 6.58
N ALA A 163 0.56 5.47 5.81
CA ALA A 163 -0.34 6.50 6.29
C ALA A 163 -1.81 6.10 6.11
N ALA A 164 -2.57 6.05 7.19
CA ALA A 164 -4.02 5.84 7.17
C ALA A 164 -4.76 7.11 7.60
N GLY A 165 -5.59 7.66 6.71
CA GLY A 165 -6.39 8.86 6.99
C GLY A 165 -7.57 8.63 7.95
N SER A 166 -7.71 7.41 8.48
CA SER A 166 -8.62 6.98 9.53
C SER A 166 -7.92 5.88 10.34
N ASP A 167 -8.56 4.74 10.59
CA ASP A 167 -7.95 3.62 11.33
C ASP A 167 -6.97 2.82 10.47
N LEU A 168 -5.92 2.31 11.10
CA LEU A 168 -5.08 1.24 10.57
C LEU A 168 -5.38 -0.06 11.32
N ILE A 169 -5.78 -1.10 10.59
CA ILE A 169 -6.03 -2.44 11.12
C ILE A 169 -5.06 -3.41 10.49
N VAL A 170 -4.22 -4.06 11.31
CA VAL A 170 -3.28 -5.11 10.89
C VAL A 170 -3.66 -6.42 11.56
N LYS A 171 -4.01 -7.43 10.77
CA LYS A 171 -4.41 -8.75 11.24
C LYS A 171 -4.09 -9.82 10.19
N GLY A 172 -4.43 -11.11 10.48
CA GLY A 172 -4.22 -12.21 9.53
C GLY A 172 -2.90 -12.95 9.73
N GLY A 173 -2.08 -12.55 10.71
CA GLY A 173 -0.87 -13.27 11.12
C GLY A 173 0.34 -13.06 10.22
N GLY A 174 0.26 -12.18 9.24
CA GLY A 174 1.36 -11.85 8.32
C GLY A 174 2.36 -10.85 8.90
N LYS A 175 3.28 -10.45 8.05
CA LYS A 175 4.36 -9.52 8.39
C LYS A 175 4.11 -8.15 7.77
N VAL A 176 4.23 -7.09 8.57
CA VAL A 176 4.21 -5.70 8.09
C VAL A 176 5.53 -5.02 8.47
N GLU A 177 6.25 -4.52 7.50
CA GLU A 177 7.44 -3.69 7.70
C GLU A 177 7.18 -2.30 7.12
N ALA A 178 7.33 -1.28 7.94
CA ALA A 178 7.23 0.10 7.50
C ALA A 178 8.47 0.89 7.89
N SER A 179 8.92 1.75 6.99
CA SER A 179 10.04 2.65 7.29
C SER A 179 9.84 4.03 6.68
N SER A 180 10.37 5.03 7.34
CA SER A 180 10.50 6.40 6.84
C SER A 180 11.85 6.98 7.23
N ASN A 181 12.39 7.87 6.38
CA ASN A 181 13.61 8.60 6.72
C ASN A 181 13.29 9.90 7.48
N GLU A 182 12.32 10.69 7.01
CA GLU A 182 12.05 12.05 7.48
C GLU A 182 10.74 12.19 8.29
N ASP A 183 9.84 11.19 8.19
CA ASP A 183 8.56 11.21 8.88
C ASP A 183 8.29 9.91 9.66
N VAL A 184 7.09 9.72 10.15
CA VAL A 184 6.66 8.55 10.92
C VAL A 184 6.62 7.31 10.03
N ALA A 185 7.10 6.17 10.51
CA ALA A 185 7.05 4.94 9.71
C ALA A 185 5.61 4.42 9.57
N ILE A 186 4.80 4.42 10.64
CA ILE A 186 3.38 4.03 10.62
C ILE A 186 2.56 5.12 11.30
N TRP A 187 1.68 5.77 10.55
CA TRP A 187 0.75 6.78 11.05
C TRP A 187 -0.71 6.42 10.80
N ALA A 188 -1.57 6.67 11.77
CA ALA A 188 -3.01 6.64 11.62
C ALA A 188 -3.67 7.88 12.25
N LYS A 189 -4.59 8.50 11.51
CA LYS A 189 -5.32 9.67 11.99
C LYS A 189 -6.27 9.36 13.15
N THR A 190 -6.67 8.10 13.33
CA THR A 190 -7.48 7.68 14.47
C THR A 190 -6.79 6.56 15.22
N ASN A 191 -7.13 5.31 15.04
CA ASN A 191 -6.60 4.23 15.86
C ASN A 191 -5.70 3.29 15.04
N ILE A 192 -4.77 2.62 15.74
CA ILE A 192 -3.99 1.51 15.21
C ILE A 192 -4.37 0.25 15.99
N ASP A 193 -4.87 -0.77 15.30
CA ASP A 193 -5.16 -2.10 15.85
C ASP A 193 -4.23 -3.12 15.21
N VAL A 194 -3.43 -3.80 16.03
CA VAL A 194 -2.56 -4.90 15.60
C VAL A 194 -2.99 -6.17 16.31
N SER A 195 -3.53 -7.13 15.57
CA SER A 195 -4.12 -8.35 16.12
C SER A 195 -3.84 -9.59 15.29
N GLY A 196 -4.37 -10.75 15.73
CA GLY A 196 -4.34 -12.01 14.98
C GLY A 196 -2.97 -12.64 14.77
N GLY A 197 -2.02 -12.41 15.68
CA GLY A 197 -0.66 -12.98 15.61
C GLY A 197 0.25 -12.27 14.59
N SER A 198 -0.11 -11.08 14.15
CA SER A 198 0.66 -10.32 13.16
C SER A 198 2.01 -9.86 13.71
N GLN A 199 3.00 -9.76 12.82
CA GLN A 199 4.34 -9.23 13.12
C GLN A 199 4.49 -7.86 12.45
N VAL A 200 4.67 -6.81 13.26
CA VAL A 200 4.84 -5.44 12.76
C VAL A 200 6.21 -4.93 13.15
N LYS A 201 6.94 -4.43 12.17
CA LYS A 201 8.20 -3.72 12.37
C LYS A 201 8.11 -2.32 11.78
N ALA A 202 8.28 -1.32 12.62
CA ALA A 202 8.28 0.08 12.22
C ALA A 202 9.65 0.71 12.55
N SER A 203 10.22 1.43 11.60
CA SER A 203 11.49 2.15 11.81
C SER A 203 11.46 3.54 11.20
N SER A 204 11.81 4.54 11.99
CA SER A 204 11.96 5.92 11.55
C SER A 204 13.34 6.46 11.95
N ILE A 205 13.81 7.48 11.23
CA ILE A 205 15.04 8.19 11.61
C ILE A 205 14.68 9.43 12.43
N GLU A 206 13.90 10.36 11.89
CA GLU A 206 13.68 11.69 12.48
C GLU A 206 12.43 11.79 13.36
N LYS A 207 11.42 10.94 13.14
CA LYS A 207 10.13 11.01 13.84
C LYS A 207 9.81 9.72 14.57
N ALA A 208 8.64 9.67 15.20
CA ALA A 208 8.16 8.45 15.85
C ALA A 208 8.12 7.27 14.86
N ALA A 209 8.40 6.05 15.33
CA ALA A 209 8.24 4.89 14.46
C ALA A 209 6.76 4.54 14.27
N ILE A 210 5.94 4.66 15.31
CA ILE A 210 4.47 4.46 15.24
C ILE A 210 3.79 5.63 15.93
N TRP A 211 2.83 6.26 15.25
CA TRP A 211 2.02 7.34 15.79
C TRP A 211 0.55 7.17 15.46
N ALA A 212 -0.33 7.37 16.44
CA ALA A 212 -1.77 7.47 16.28
C ALA A 212 -2.32 8.71 16.98
N ASP A 213 -3.19 9.47 16.29
CA ASP A 213 -3.93 10.58 16.92
C ASP A 213 -5.01 10.05 17.91
N GLY A 214 -5.25 8.75 17.94
CA GLY A 214 -6.13 8.04 18.87
C GLY A 214 -5.42 6.95 19.65
N ASN A 215 -6.02 5.76 19.71
CA ASN A 215 -5.50 4.64 20.48
C ASN A 215 -4.60 3.73 19.65
N ILE A 216 -3.67 3.06 20.33
CA ILE A 216 -2.89 1.95 19.79
C ILE A 216 -3.20 0.70 20.62
N ASP A 217 -3.81 -0.31 19.97
CA ASP A 217 -4.16 -1.58 20.58
C ASP A 217 -3.37 -2.73 19.93
N ILE A 218 -2.57 -3.44 20.72
CA ILE A 218 -1.77 -4.58 20.28
C ILE A 218 -2.25 -5.82 21.02
N SER A 219 -2.74 -6.83 20.29
CA SER A 219 -3.43 -7.97 20.89
C SER A 219 -3.23 -9.29 20.15
N GLY A 220 -3.82 -10.36 20.64
CA GLY A 220 -4.01 -11.62 19.92
C GLY A 220 -2.73 -12.36 19.54
N GLY A 221 -1.68 -12.30 20.33
CA GLY A 221 -0.39 -12.95 20.07
C GLY A 221 0.52 -12.17 19.12
N SER A 222 0.16 -10.94 18.76
CA SER A 222 0.93 -10.12 17.84
C SER A 222 2.24 -9.63 18.45
N GLN A 223 3.21 -9.35 17.60
CA GLN A 223 4.53 -8.84 17.96
C GLN A 223 4.78 -7.54 17.23
N VAL A 224 5.13 -6.49 17.98
CA VAL A 224 5.44 -5.17 17.42
C VAL A 224 6.85 -4.78 17.85
N GLU A 225 7.68 -4.43 16.86
CA GLU A 225 8.98 -3.81 17.05
C GLU A 225 8.90 -2.39 16.48
N ALA A 226 9.17 -1.39 17.31
CA ALA A 226 9.19 0.02 16.92
C ALA A 226 10.54 0.63 17.27
N SER A 227 11.18 1.29 16.32
CA SER A 227 12.46 1.96 16.55
C SER A 227 12.50 3.33 15.89
N SER A 228 12.88 4.35 16.66
CA SER A 228 13.21 5.68 16.16
C SER A 228 14.63 6.06 16.59
N GLN A 229 15.35 6.78 15.72
CA GLN A 229 16.70 7.22 16.04
C GLN A 229 16.72 8.56 16.77
N GLU A 230 15.76 9.46 16.48
CA GLU A 230 15.77 10.84 16.99
C GLU A 230 14.51 11.22 17.77
N ASP A 231 13.50 10.33 17.87
CA ASP A 231 12.23 10.61 18.53
C ASP A 231 11.70 9.38 19.30
N LEU A 232 10.48 9.47 19.83
CA LEU A 232 9.79 8.34 20.49
C LEU A 232 9.61 7.17 19.54
N ALA A 233 9.74 5.95 20.04
CA ALA A 233 9.44 4.77 19.21
C ALA A 233 7.93 4.63 18.95
N VAL A 234 7.09 4.92 19.95
CA VAL A 234 5.63 4.80 19.87
C VAL A 234 4.99 6.00 20.54
N ASP A 235 4.11 6.69 19.82
CA ASP A 235 3.31 7.79 20.34
C ASP A 235 1.81 7.56 20.08
N ALA A 236 0.99 7.69 21.11
CA ALA A 236 -0.46 7.59 21.03
C ALA A 236 -1.07 8.77 21.78
N GLU A 237 -1.80 9.64 21.07
CA GLU A 237 -2.51 10.75 21.75
C GLU A 237 -3.60 10.23 22.69
N GLY A 238 -4.15 9.04 22.43
CA GLY A 238 -5.07 8.32 23.31
C GLY A 238 -4.37 7.34 24.24
N SER A 239 -4.75 6.09 24.21
CA SER A 239 -4.20 5.02 25.03
C SER A 239 -3.35 4.04 24.21
N LEU A 240 -2.28 3.53 24.83
CA LEU A 240 -1.54 2.37 24.33
C LEU A 240 -1.92 1.16 25.18
N THR A 241 -2.48 0.13 24.54
CA THR A 241 -2.85 -1.14 25.18
C THR A 241 -2.07 -2.30 24.57
N VAL A 242 -1.46 -3.14 25.39
CA VAL A 242 -0.80 -4.39 24.97
C VAL A 242 -1.42 -5.55 25.75
N ALA A 243 -2.18 -6.42 25.07
CA ALA A 243 -2.92 -7.51 25.69
C ALA A 243 -2.66 -8.86 24.99
N ASN A 244 -2.06 -9.82 25.68
CA ASN A 244 -1.65 -11.09 25.08
C ASN A 244 -0.80 -10.90 23.81
N ALA A 245 0.14 -10.00 23.84
CA ALA A 245 0.97 -9.58 22.72
C ALA A 245 2.32 -9.07 23.24
N SER A 246 3.24 -8.70 22.37
CA SER A 246 4.52 -8.09 22.74
C SER A 246 4.76 -6.78 21.98
N LEU A 247 5.30 -5.79 22.68
CA LEU A 247 5.80 -4.55 22.13
C LEU A 247 7.26 -4.38 22.57
N ASN A 248 8.15 -4.23 21.60
CA ASN A 248 9.54 -3.84 21.81
C ASN A 248 9.74 -2.46 21.18
N ALA A 249 9.93 -1.45 22.00
CA ALA A 249 10.05 -0.06 21.57
C ALA A 249 11.42 0.48 21.96
N SER A 250 12.13 1.10 21.01
CA SER A 250 13.44 1.73 21.19
C SER A 250 13.44 3.10 20.51
N GLY A 251 13.53 4.15 21.28
CA GLY A 251 13.57 5.54 20.82
C GLY A 251 14.42 6.37 21.78
N VAL A 252 14.52 7.65 21.53
CA VAL A 252 15.11 8.65 22.42
C VAL A 252 14.02 9.49 23.09
N GLU A 253 14.32 10.02 24.29
CA GLU A 253 13.43 10.94 25.03
C GLU A 253 13.66 12.39 24.60
#